data_4ec82879a50eb88f3743fc6920027c8a
#
_entry.id   4ec82879a50eb88f3743fc6920027c8a
#
_cell.length_a   1.000
_cell.length_b   1.000
_cell.length_c   1.000
_cell.angle_alpha   90.00
_cell.angle_beta   90.00
_cell.angle_gamma   90.00
#
_symmetry.space_group_name_H-M   'P 1'
#
loop_
_entity.id
_entity.type
_entity.pdbx_description
1 polymer ?
#
loop_
_entity_poly.entity_id
_entity_poly.type
_entity_poly.pdbx_seq_one_letter_code
_entity_poly.pdbx_strand_id
1 'polypeptide(L)'
;MSDKDDLRKYSSQVIDGVEAAPARAMLRAVGFTDADFDKPQIGIASTWAMVTPCNMHIDKLALEAEKGANAAGAKGVIFNTITISDGIANGTEGMKYSLVSREVIADSIEVVTGCEGFDGLVTIGGCDKNMPGCLIGMARLNRPSIFVYGGTIQPGAGHTDIISVFEAVGQHARGDISEIQVKQIEEVAIPGPGSCGGMYTANTMASAIEALGMSLPGSSSQDAIGGDKASDSFRAGQQVMELLKLDLKPRDIMTRKAFENAIRVVIALAGSTNAVLHLLAMANAVDVELTLDDFVELGKISPVVADLRPSGKYMMSELVAIGGIQPLMKRMLDAGMLHGDVLTVTGQTLAENLAGVPDYPVGQDVIRPFDQPIKKDSHLVILRGNLSPNGAVAKITGKEGLRFEGTARVYHGEEGALAGILNGEVQPGEVIVIRYEGPKGGPGMREMLSPTSAVMGKGLGKEVALITDGRFSGGSHGFVVGHITPEAFEGGPIALVENGDRIIIDAQTRQITVDVSDAVLAERKTRWVRPESKYKRGVLAKYAKTVSSASEGAVTDKYL
;
A
#
# COMPACT_ATOMS: atom_id res chain seq x y z
N MET A 1 23.48 -36.27 -2.19
CA MET A 1 23.62 -34.81 -2.25
C MET A 1 24.01 -34.40 -0.85
N SER A 2 24.99 -33.54 -0.68
CA SER A 2 25.37 -33.05 0.66
C SER A 2 24.36 -31.98 1.10
N ASP A 3 24.17 -31.73 2.42
CA ASP A 3 23.30 -30.65 2.94
C ASP A 3 23.64 -29.29 2.33
N LYS A 4 24.86 -29.10 1.84
CA LYS A 4 25.32 -27.88 1.15
C LYS A 4 24.69 -27.67 -0.24
N ASP A 5 24.45 -28.75 -0.98
CA ASP A 5 23.92 -28.66 -2.35
C ASP A 5 22.44 -28.26 -2.34
N ASP A 6 21.73 -28.56 -1.27
CA ASP A 6 20.30 -28.27 -1.11
C ASP A 6 20.05 -26.77 -0.86
N LEU A 7 20.99 -26.03 -0.23
CA LEU A 7 20.89 -24.60 0.04
C LEU A 7 21.27 -23.71 -1.16
N ARG A 8 21.94 -24.28 -2.17
CA ARG A 8 22.47 -23.59 -3.36
C ARG A 8 21.71 -23.96 -4.63
N LYS A 9 20.43 -24.17 -4.50
CA LYS A 9 19.55 -24.70 -5.56
C LYS A 9 19.61 -23.91 -6.87
N TYR A 10 19.78 -22.61 -6.79
CA TYR A 10 19.79 -21.69 -7.94
C TYR A 10 21.20 -21.18 -8.23
N SER A 11 21.96 -20.77 -7.22
CA SER A 11 23.32 -20.25 -7.41
C SER A 11 24.27 -21.29 -7.97
N SER A 12 24.14 -22.57 -7.59
CA SER A 12 24.95 -23.66 -8.16
C SER A 12 24.87 -23.75 -9.68
N GLN A 13 23.68 -23.44 -10.26
CA GLN A 13 23.49 -23.47 -11.72
C GLN A 13 24.28 -22.37 -12.44
N VAL A 14 24.62 -21.29 -11.74
CA VAL A 14 25.33 -20.12 -12.27
C VAL A 14 26.85 -20.25 -12.08
N ILE A 15 27.30 -20.84 -10.95
CA ILE A 15 28.70 -20.74 -10.54
C ILE A 15 29.46 -22.05 -10.42
N ASP A 16 28.79 -23.23 -10.52
CA ASP A 16 29.47 -24.51 -10.38
C ASP A 16 29.96 -25.05 -11.75
N GLY A 17 30.98 -25.90 -11.69
CA GLY A 17 31.57 -26.51 -12.88
C GLY A 17 32.57 -25.62 -13.61
N VAL A 18 33.31 -26.24 -14.55
CA VAL A 18 34.32 -25.53 -15.36
C VAL A 18 33.66 -24.55 -16.32
N GLU A 19 32.49 -24.90 -16.83
CA GLU A 19 31.71 -24.11 -17.77
C GLU A 19 31.26 -22.76 -17.16
N ALA A 20 31.11 -22.67 -15.84
CA ALA A 20 30.78 -21.45 -15.11
C ALA A 20 31.98 -20.52 -14.82
N ALA A 21 33.19 -20.87 -15.28
CA ALA A 21 34.37 -20.03 -15.09
C ALA A 21 34.18 -18.59 -15.59
N PRO A 22 33.50 -18.28 -16.71
CA PRO A 22 33.22 -16.90 -17.10
C PRO A 22 32.35 -16.14 -16.07
N ALA A 23 31.32 -16.77 -15.52
CA ALA A 23 30.46 -16.17 -14.48
C ALA A 23 31.27 -15.87 -13.21
N ARG A 24 32.06 -16.85 -12.74
CA ARG A 24 32.97 -16.63 -11.60
C ARG A 24 33.98 -15.53 -11.83
N ALA A 25 34.50 -15.41 -13.05
CA ALA A 25 35.44 -14.32 -13.39
C ALA A 25 34.77 -12.94 -13.24
N MET A 26 33.50 -12.80 -13.68
CA MET A 26 32.71 -11.56 -13.48
C MET A 26 32.47 -11.30 -11.99
N LEU A 27 32.07 -12.32 -11.23
CA LEU A 27 31.81 -12.20 -9.80
C LEU A 27 33.08 -11.85 -8.99
N ARG A 28 34.25 -12.34 -9.40
CA ARG A 28 35.54 -11.92 -8.80
C ARG A 28 35.82 -10.44 -8.97
N ALA A 29 35.42 -9.84 -10.09
CA ALA A 29 35.60 -8.42 -10.34
C ALA A 29 34.76 -7.53 -9.37
N VAL A 30 33.67 -8.09 -8.82
CA VAL A 30 32.84 -7.42 -7.80
C VAL A 30 33.13 -7.91 -6.37
N GLY A 31 34.25 -8.59 -6.17
CA GLY A 31 34.79 -8.91 -4.84
C GLY A 31 34.46 -10.31 -4.32
N PHE A 32 33.95 -11.24 -5.14
CA PHE A 32 33.80 -12.64 -4.71
C PHE A 32 35.14 -13.33 -4.59
N THR A 33 35.31 -14.13 -3.55
CA THR A 33 36.43 -15.00 -3.29
C THR A 33 36.07 -16.48 -3.56
N ASP A 34 37.04 -17.38 -3.57
CA ASP A 34 36.78 -18.83 -3.70
C ASP A 34 35.81 -19.33 -2.63
N ALA A 35 35.94 -18.84 -1.40
CA ALA A 35 35.07 -19.20 -0.29
C ALA A 35 33.61 -18.74 -0.47
N ASP A 36 33.36 -17.73 -1.30
CA ASP A 36 32.01 -17.22 -1.54
C ASP A 36 31.24 -18.06 -2.56
N PHE A 37 31.94 -18.80 -3.45
CA PHE A 37 31.30 -19.70 -4.39
C PHE A 37 30.76 -20.99 -3.73
N ASP A 38 31.18 -21.30 -2.52
CA ASP A 38 30.65 -22.42 -1.74
C ASP A 38 29.44 -22.06 -0.86
N LYS A 39 29.02 -20.79 -0.87
CA LYS A 39 27.93 -20.27 -0.04
C LYS A 39 26.65 -20.08 -0.84
N PRO A 40 25.46 -20.22 -0.21
CA PRO A 40 24.23 -19.71 -0.78
C PRO A 40 24.33 -18.22 -1.08
N GLN A 41 23.77 -17.78 -2.20
CA GLN A 41 23.75 -16.37 -2.58
C GLN A 41 22.40 -15.75 -2.25
N ILE A 42 22.42 -14.68 -1.44
CA ILE A 42 21.23 -13.96 -1.00
C ILE A 42 21.18 -12.61 -1.68
N GLY A 43 20.15 -12.43 -2.52
CA GLY A 43 19.85 -11.14 -3.10
C GLY A 43 19.26 -10.19 -2.06
N ILE A 44 19.76 -8.96 -2.00
CA ILE A 44 19.22 -7.91 -1.13
C ILE A 44 18.69 -6.81 -2.02
N ALA A 45 17.37 -6.84 -2.25
CA ALA A 45 16.69 -5.87 -3.08
C ALA A 45 16.42 -4.57 -2.30
N SER A 46 17.19 -3.56 -2.60
CA SER A 46 17.09 -2.23 -1.99
C SER A 46 16.21 -1.32 -2.84
N THR A 47 15.22 -0.69 -2.22
CA THR A 47 14.42 0.37 -2.84
C THR A 47 14.99 1.77 -2.52
N TRP A 48 16.29 1.87 -2.30
CA TRP A 48 16.95 3.14 -2.02
C TRP A 48 16.78 4.14 -3.16
N ALA A 49 16.52 5.39 -2.80
CA ALA A 49 16.63 6.53 -3.70
C ALA A 49 16.86 7.80 -2.91
N MET A 50 17.77 8.63 -3.38
CA MET A 50 18.10 9.91 -2.73
C MET A 50 16.92 10.90 -2.78
N VAL A 51 16.04 10.81 -3.76
CA VAL A 51 14.96 11.77 -4.01
C VAL A 51 13.75 11.59 -3.08
N THR A 52 13.58 10.43 -2.43
CA THR A 52 12.41 10.17 -1.59
C THR A 52 12.78 10.00 -0.11
N PRO A 53 12.20 10.81 0.79
CA PRO A 53 12.47 10.70 2.24
C PRO A 53 12.22 9.30 2.79
N CYS A 54 11.18 8.60 2.31
CA CYS A 54 10.84 7.25 2.75
C CYS A 54 11.97 6.23 2.49
N ASN A 55 12.86 6.48 1.52
CA ASN A 55 13.81 5.49 1.04
C ASN A 55 15.28 5.97 1.08
N MET A 56 15.56 7.24 1.44
CA MET A 56 16.90 7.81 1.37
C MET A 56 17.94 7.16 2.31
N HIS A 57 17.50 6.37 3.27
CA HIS A 57 18.34 5.67 4.25
C HIS A 57 18.41 4.15 4.04
N ILE A 58 17.65 3.63 3.06
CA ILE A 58 17.54 2.17 2.82
C ILE A 58 18.88 1.57 2.34
N ASP A 59 19.76 2.34 1.74
CA ASP A 59 21.13 1.91 1.43
C ASP A 59 21.88 1.39 2.66
N LYS A 60 21.75 2.07 3.80
CA LYS A 60 22.36 1.68 5.08
C LYS A 60 21.72 0.40 5.63
N LEU A 61 20.40 0.27 5.50
CA LEU A 61 19.70 -0.95 5.92
C LEU A 61 20.09 -2.14 5.04
N ALA A 62 20.29 -1.92 3.74
CA ALA A 62 20.77 -2.98 2.83
C ALA A 62 22.15 -3.49 3.24
N LEU A 63 23.06 -2.61 3.66
CA LEU A 63 24.38 -3.00 4.19
C LEU A 63 24.26 -3.82 5.48
N GLU A 64 23.32 -3.49 6.37
CA GLU A 64 23.09 -4.30 7.58
C GLU A 64 22.51 -5.67 7.25
N ALA A 65 21.58 -5.78 6.29
CA ALA A 65 21.05 -7.06 5.81
C ALA A 65 22.16 -7.92 5.17
N GLU A 66 23.05 -7.31 4.38
CA GLU A 66 24.23 -8.00 3.82
C GLU A 66 25.14 -8.57 4.92
N LYS A 67 25.48 -7.76 5.93
CA LYS A 67 26.27 -8.22 7.08
C LYS A 67 25.59 -9.38 7.80
N GLY A 68 24.26 -9.31 7.99
CA GLY A 68 23.48 -10.37 8.61
C GLY A 68 23.54 -11.67 7.82
N ALA A 69 23.32 -11.62 6.51
CA ALA A 69 23.42 -12.79 5.62
C ALA A 69 24.84 -13.39 5.63
N ASN A 70 25.86 -12.54 5.53
CA ASN A 70 27.27 -12.97 5.58
C ASN A 70 27.61 -13.61 6.93
N ALA A 71 27.13 -13.07 8.04
CA ALA A 71 27.34 -13.62 9.39
C ALA A 71 26.66 -14.99 9.57
N ALA A 72 25.55 -15.24 8.86
CA ALA A 72 24.86 -16.53 8.87
C ALA A 72 25.43 -17.56 7.89
N GLY A 73 26.52 -17.24 7.19
CA GLY A 73 27.23 -18.16 6.29
C GLY A 73 26.80 -18.10 4.82
N ALA A 74 26.03 -17.11 4.43
CA ALA A 74 25.70 -16.81 3.04
C ALA A 74 26.69 -15.85 2.38
N LYS A 75 26.48 -15.55 1.09
CA LYS A 75 27.01 -14.38 0.40
C LYS A 75 25.87 -13.43 0.10
N GLY A 76 25.78 -12.32 0.83
CA GLY A 76 24.85 -11.24 0.55
C GLY A 76 25.28 -10.44 -0.69
N VAL A 77 24.32 -10.12 -1.58
CA VAL A 77 24.55 -9.35 -2.79
C VAL A 77 23.47 -8.28 -2.93
N ILE A 78 23.86 -7.02 -2.74
CA ILE A 78 22.94 -5.88 -2.81
C ILE A 78 22.70 -5.51 -4.27
N PHE A 79 21.43 -5.31 -4.64
CA PHE A 79 21.03 -4.67 -5.88
C PHE A 79 19.89 -3.68 -5.62
N ASN A 80 19.73 -2.69 -6.49
CA ASN A 80 18.66 -1.70 -6.36
C ASN A 80 17.54 -1.96 -7.35
N THR A 81 16.30 -1.80 -6.87
CA THR A 81 15.14 -1.57 -7.72
C THR A 81 14.73 -0.09 -7.67
N ILE A 82 13.79 0.31 -8.51
CA ILE A 82 13.32 1.69 -8.50
C ILE A 82 12.45 2.00 -7.28
N THR A 83 12.34 3.28 -6.96
CA THR A 83 11.28 3.82 -6.10
C THR A 83 10.88 5.22 -6.58
N ILE A 84 9.67 5.63 -6.22
CA ILE A 84 9.15 6.99 -6.42
C ILE A 84 8.51 7.48 -5.13
N SER A 85 8.23 8.77 -5.03
CA SER A 85 7.51 9.36 -3.92
C SER A 85 6.16 9.90 -4.37
N ASP A 86 5.09 9.35 -3.82
CA ASP A 86 3.72 9.82 -4.07
C ASP A 86 3.53 11.25 -3.59
N GLY A 87 4.12 11.61 -2.44
CA GLY A 87 4.03 12.96 -1.88
C GLY A 87 4.63 14.05 -2.78
N ILE A 88 5.67 13.72 -3.56
CA ILE A 88 6.29 14.65 -4.53
C ILE A 88 5.45 14.74 -5.81
N ALA A 89 4.88 13.64 -6.27
CA ALA A 89 4.17 13.57 -7.54
C ALA A 89 2.69 13.98 -7.44
N ASN A 90 2.13 14.09 -6.22
CA ASN A 90 0.71 14.34 -6.00
C ASN A 90 0.23 15.64 -6.68
N GLY A 91 -0.94 15.60 -7.32
CA GLY A 91 -1.51 16.72 -8.07
C GLY A 91 -0.85 16.97 -9.43
N THR A 92 0.03 16.09 -9.90
CA THR A 92 0.70 16.20 -11.20
C THR A 92 0.47 14.97 -12.08
N GLU A 93 0.76 15.07 -13.37
CA GLU A 93 0.79 13.93 -14.30
C GLU A 93 1.76 12.82 -13.83
N GLY A 94 2.79 13.17 -13.06
CA GLY A 94 3.75 12.22 -12.47
C GLY A 94 3.09 11.20 -11.56
N MET A 95 1.95 11.53 -10.95
CA MET A 95 1.23 10.62 -10.06
C MET A 95 0.69 9.36 -10.75
N LYS A 96 0.52 9.37 -12.07
CA LYS A 96 0.16 8.18 -12.86
C LYS A 96 1.22 7.08 -12.81
N TYR A 97 2.48 7.44 -12.60
CA TYR A 97 3.57 6.47 -12.46
C TYR A 97 3.60 5.79 -11.09
N SER A 98 2.85 6.29 -10.10
CA SER A 98 2.86 5.75 -8.74
C SER A 98 2.47 4.28 -8.70
N LEU A 99 1.24 3.90 -9.05
CA LEU A 99 0.81 2.50 -9.01
C LEU A 99 1.57 1.63 -10.02
N VAL A 100 1.92 2.18 -11.16
CA VAL A 100 2.74 1.49 -12.17
C VAL A 100 4.10 1.07 -11.61
N SER A 101 4.70 1.88 -10.72
CA SER A 101 5.97 1.54 -10.09
C SER A 101 5.90 0.25 -9.27
N ARG A 102 4.74 -0.11 -8.71
CA ARG A 102 4.54 -1.38 -7.99
C ARG A 102 4.88 -2.59 -8.88
N GLU A 103 4.36 -2.59 -10.10
CA GLU A 103 4.61 -3.67 -11.06
C GLU A 103 6.07 -3.68 -11.53
N VAL A 104 6.62 -2.49 -11.86
CA VAL A 104 8.03 -2.38 -12.30
C VAL A 104 9.00 -2.82 -11.20
N ILE A 105 8.70 -2.53 -9.93
CA ILE A 105 9.49 -3.00 -8.78
C ILE A 105 9.44 -4.52 -8.71
N ALA A 106 8.26 -5.13 -8.79
CA ALA A 106 8.10 -6.58 -8.79
C ALA A 106 8.86 -7.22 -9.95
N ASP A 107 8.68 -6.72 -11.16
CA ASP A 107 9.36 -7.19 -12.37
C ASP A 107 10.89 -7.08 -12.24
N SER A 108 11.41 -5.96 -11.72
CA SER A 108 12.86 -5.77 -11.57
C SER A 108 13.48 -6.71 -10.54
N ILE A 109 12.79 -6.99 -9.43
CA ILE A 109 13.23 -7.96 -8.42
C ILE A 109 13.25 -9.37 -9.02
N GLU A 110 12.20 -9.72 -9.75
CA GLU A 110 12.09 -11.01 -10.44
C GLU A 110 13.19 -11.20 -11.47
N VAL A 111 13.42 -10.20 -12.33
CA VAL A 111 14.45 -10.24 -13.39
C VAL A 111 15.85 -10.41 -12.80
N VAL A 112 16.23 -9.59 -11.82
CA VAL A 112 17.58 -9.67 -11.23
C VAL A 112 17.77 -10.97 -10.48
N THR A 113 16.83 -11.36 -9.63
CA THR A 113 16.92 -12.60 -8.85
C THR A 113 16.94 -13.85 -9.74
N GLY A 114 16.13 -13.85 -10.79
CA GLY A 114 16.09 -14.95 -11.76
C GLY A 114 17.37 -15.05 -12.57
N CYS A 115 17.88 -13.93 -13.07
CA CYS A 115 19.09 -13.88 -13.90
C CYS A 115 20.34 -14.27 -13.11
N GLU A 116 20.52 -13.68 -11.92
CA GLU A 116 21.74 -13.88 -11.11
C GLU A 116 21.70 -15.17 -10.27
N GLY A 117 20.56 -15.87 -10.22
CA GLY A 117 20.43 -17.16 -9.55
C GLY A 117 20.52 -17.08 -8.03
N PHE A 118 19.97 -16.04 -7.38
CA PHE A 118 19.97 -15.95 -5.92
C PHE A 118 19.09 -17.04 -5.29
N ASP A 119 19.59 -17.69 -4.24
CA ASP A 119 18.91 -18.79 -3.54
C ASP A 119 17.80 -18.28 -2.61
N GLY A 120 17.96 -17.08 -2.05
CA GLY A 120 17.00 -16.42 -1.21
C GLY A 120 17.04 -14.90 -1.34
N LEU A 121 16.10 -14.21 -0.69
CA LEU A 121 15.90 -12.78 -0.85
C LEU A 121 15.65 -12.07 0.49
N VAL A 122 16.29 -10.91 0.67
CA VAL A 122 15.83 -9.87 1.58
C VAL A 122 15.37 -8.69 0.73
N THR A 123 14.13 -8.22 0.92
CA THR A 123 13.64 -7.02 0.23
C THR A 123 13.38 -5.92 1.24
N ILE A 124 13.80 -4.68 0.93
CA ILE A 124 13.69 -3.55 1.85
C ILE A 124 12.90 -2.43 1.18
N GLY A 125 11.78 -2.05 1.79
CA GLY A 125 10.88 -1.04 1.23
C GLY A 125 10.38 -0.04 2.28
N GLY A 126 10.18 1.22 1.88
CA GLY A 126 9.76 2.31 2.77
C GLY A 126 8.56 3.13 2.28
N CYS A 127 8.20 3.08 1.01
CA CYS A 127 7.12 3.89 0.44
C CYS A 127 5.94 3.04 -0.03
N ASP A 128 4.83 3.68 -0.30
CA ASP A 128 3.51 3.12 -0.55
C ASP A 128 3.49 1.94 -1.55
N LYS A 129 4.17 2.07 -2.68
CA LYS A 129 4.10 1.12 -3.79
C LYS A 129 5.26 0.14 -3.82
N ASN A 130 6.40 0.50 -3.20
CA ASN A 130 7.53 -0.45 -3.20
C ASN A 130 7.32 -1.61 -2.23
N MET A 131 6.60 -1.43 -1.12
CA MET A 131 6.30 -2.55 -0.22
C MET A 131 5.45 -3.63 -0.89
N PRO A 132 4.27 -3.34 -1.45
CA PRO A 132 3.52 -4.38 -2.17
C PRO A 132 4.27 -4.87 -3.43
N GLY A 133 5.05 -4.02 -4.11
CA GLY A 133 5.90 -4.43 -5.23
C GLY A 133 6.96 -5.46 -4.82
N CYS A 134 7.62 -5.27 -3.68
CA CYS A 134 8.55 -6.24 -3.09
C CYS A 134 7.85 -7.58 -2.83
N LEU A 135 6.69 -7.56 -2.18
CA LEU A 135 5.95 -8.78 -1.85
C LEU A 135 5.48 -9.54 -3.10
N ILE A 136 5.02 -8.82 -4.13
CA ILE A 136 4.64 -9.43 -5.42
C ILE A 136 5.84 -10.11 -6.08
N GLY A 137 7.00 -9.44 -6.13
CA GLY A 137 8.23 -10.03 -6.67
C GLY A 137 8.69 -11.28 -5.91
N MET A 138 8.67 -11.23 -4.56
CA MET A 138 8.95 -12.39 -3.71
C MET A 138 7.96 -13.55 -3.95
N ALA A 139 6.68 -13.25 -4.09
CA ALA A 139 5.61 -14.22 -4.30
C ALA A 139 5.72 -14.94 -5.66
N ARG A 140 6.03 -14.19 -6.73
CA ARG A 140 6.24 -14.74 -8.08
C ARG A 140 7.46 -15.65 -8.13
N LEU A 141 8.58 -15.22 -7.55
CA LEU A 141 9.82 -16.00 -7.45
C LEU A 141 9.67 -17.25 -6.58
N ASN A 142 8.88 -17.16 -5.52
CA ASN A 142 8.64 -18.20 -4.53
C ASN A 142 9.94 -18.88 -4.04
N ARG A 143 10.95 -18.06 -3.71
CA ARG A 143 12.20 -18.46 -3.06
C ARG A 143 12.16 -18.00 -1.60
N PRO A 144 12.86 -18.67 -0.67
CA PRO A 144 12.94 -18.25 0.74
C PRO A 144 13.24 -16.76 0.83
N SER A 145 12.34 -15.99 1.45
CA SER A 145 12.40 -14.53 1.37
C SER A 145 11.81 -13.87 2.62
N ILE A 146 12.35 -12.70 2.96
CA ILE A 146 11.90 -11.87 4.06
C ILE A 146 11.84 -10.40 3.66
N PHE A 147 10.82 -9.69 4.15
CA PHE A 147 10.64 -8.27 3.94
C PHE A 147 11.11 -7.46 5.16
N VAL A 148 11.75 -6.31 4.92
CA VAL A 148 12.14 -5.33 5.93
C VAL A 148 11.47 -4.00 5.63
N TYR A 149 10.75 -3.46 6.60
CA TYR A 149 10.20 -2.11 6.50
C TYR A 149 11.27 -1.06 6.80
N GLY A 150 11.33 0.01 5.98
CA GLY A 150 12.27 1.10 6.17
C GLY A 150 12.05 1.94 7.45
N GLY A 151 10.88 1.82 8.08
CA GLY A 151 10.54 2.53 9.31
C GLY A 151 9.77 3.82 9.09
N THR A 152 9.08 4.29 10.14
CA THR A 152 8.28 5.51 10.13
C THR A 152 9.13 6.75 10.42
N ILE A 153 8.74 7.89 9.83
CA ILE A 153 9.38 9.18 10.09
C ILE A 153 9.02 9.69 11.48
N GLN A 154 9.90 10.44 12.11
CA GLN A 154 9.57 11.23 13.30
C GLN A 154 8.64 12.38 12.91
N PRO A 155 7.71 12.78 13.78
CA PRO A 155 6.88 13.96 13.53
C PRO A 155 7.72 15.23 13.42
N GLY A 156 7.28 16.15 12.60
CA GLY A 156 7.84 17.50 12.56
C GLY A 156 7.53 18.31 13.81
N ALA A 157 8.13 19.47 13.96
CA ALA A 157 7.89 20.37 15.07
C ALA A 157 6.38 20.70 15.19
N GLY A 158 5.84 20.64 16.41
CA GLY A 158 4.40 20.83 16.65
C GLY A 158 3.51 19.69 16.16
N HIS A 159 4.03 18.47 16.06
CA HIS A 159 3.31 17.30 15.52
C HIS A 159 2.85 17.47 14.08
N THR A 160 3.61 18.20 13.27
CA THR A 160 3.35 18.36 11.84
C THR A 160 3.81 17.14 11.03
N ASP A 161 3.19 16.96 9.88
CA ASP A 161 3.52 15.94 8.87
C ASP A 161 3.18 16.46 7.47
N ILE A 162 3.29 15.61 6.44
CA ILE A 162 2.97 16.00 5.05
C ILE A 162 1.51 16.47 4.90
N ILE A 163 0.57 15.89 5.65
CA ILE A 163 -0.85 16.31 5.59
C ILE A 163 -1.01 17.72 6.14
N SER A 164 -0.27 18.08 7.19
CA SER A 164 -0.25 19.44 7.70
C SER A 164 0.15 20.48 6.65
N VAL A 165 1.06 20.11 5.72
CA VAL A 165 1.44 20.99 4.59
C VAL A 165 0.29 21.12 3.58
N PHE A 166 -0.38 20.02 3.22
CA PHE A 166 -1.55 20.08 2.33
C PHE A 166 -2.71 20.89 2.94
N GLU A 167 -2.96 20.75 4.25
CA GLU A 167 -3.94 21.54 4.97
C GLU A 167 -3.57 23.03 4.99
N ALA A 168 -2.29 23.36 5.18
CA ALA A 168 -1.79 24.73 5.15
C ALA A 168 -1.98 25.39 3.77
N VAL A 169 -1.73 24.65 2.68
CA VAL A 169 -2.04 25.12 1.32
C VAL A 169 -3.53 25.43 1.15
N GLY A 170 -4.40 24.56 1.67
CA GLY A 170 -5.85 24.79 1.67
C GLY A 170 -6.27 26.01 2.51
N GLN A 171 -5.68 26.22 3.69
CA GLN A 171 -5.91 27.39 4.54
C GLN A 171 -5.42 28.68 3.87
N HIS A 172 -4.27 28.64 3.23
CA HIS A 172 -3.75 29.79 2.46
C HIS A 172 -4.69 30.17 1.30
N ALA A 173 -5.20 29.18 0.58
CA ALA A 173 -6.14 29.42 -0.54
C ALA A 173 -7.45 30.10 -0.08
N ARG A 174 -7.84 29.96 1.20
CA ARG A 174 -8.97 30.68 1.82
C ARG A 174 -8.59 32.06 2.37
N GLY A 175 -7.30 32.36 2.46
CA GLY A 175 -6.80 33.57 3.11
C GLY A 175 -6.70 33.48 4.66
N ASP A 176 -6.82 32.27 5.23
CA ASP A 176 -6.76 32.05 6.68
C ASP A 176 -5.34 32.21 7.23
N ILE A 177 -4.34 31.85 6.42
CA ILE A 177 -2.92 31.98 6.73
C ILE A 177 -2.14 32.60 5.57
N SER A 178 -1.01 33.23 5.89
CA SER A 178 -0.10 33.83 4.92
C SER A 178 0.84 32.80 4.28
N GLU A 179 1.43 33.13 3.14
CA GLU A 179 2.47 32.32 2.48
C GLU A 179 3.68 32.07 3.41
N ILE A 180 4.03 33.04 4.27
CA ILE A 180 5.10 32.89 5.27
C ILE A 180 4.75 31.78 6.26
N GLN A 181 3.51 31.67 6.69
CA GLN A 181 3.07 30.60 7.60
C GLN A 181 3.03 29.23 6.93
N VAL A 182 2.66 29.16 5.64
CA VAL A 182 2.79 27.92 4.85
C VAL A 182 4.25 27.47 4.82
N LYS A 183 5.16 28.40 4.50
CA LYS A 183 6.60 28.09 4.45
C LYS A 183 7.15 27.62 5.80
N GLN A 184 6.72 28.20 6.90
CA GLN A 184 7.11 27.77 8.25
C GLN A 184 6.69 26.32 8.55
N ILE A 185 5.50 25.90 8.10
CA ILE A 185 5.03 24.51 8.23
C ILE A 185 5.82 23.58 7.31
N GLU A 186 6.04 23.98 6.04
CA GLU A 186 6.82 23.25 5.06
C GLU A 186 8.24 22.91 5.57
N GLU A 187 8.94 23.87 6.16
CA GLU A 187 10.33 23.72 6.62
C GLU A 187 10.49 22.71 7.77
N VAL A 188 9.42 22.39 8.51
CA VAL A 188 9.49 21.52 9.70
C VAL A 188 8.71 20.22 9.59
N ALA A 189 7.84 20.08 8.58
CA ALA A 189 6.90 18.96 8.50
C ALA A 189 7.54 17.61 8.20
N ILE A 190 8.67 17.60 7.48
CA ILE A 190 9.41 16.40 7.06
C ILE A 190 10.85 16.50 7.58
N PRO A 191 11.10 16.09 8.84
CA PRO A 191 12.38 16.38 9.51
C PRO A 191 13.52 15.45 9.10
N GLY A 192 13.28 14.42 8.27
CA GLY A 192 14.33 13.47 7.89
C GLY A 192 13.80 12.22 7.17
N PRO A 193 14.55 11.11 7.25
CA PRO A 193 14.18 9.87 6.59
C PRO A 193 13.01 9.17 7.29
N GLY A 194 12.27 8.39 6.52
CA GLY A 194 11.20 7.53 6.97
C GLY A 194 9.89 7.72 6.20
N SER A 195 9.01 6.75 6.35
CA SER A 195 7.68 6.76 5.76
C SER A 195 6.77 7.71 6.53
N CYS A 196 5.73 8.24 5.85
CA CYS A 196 4.81 9.24 6.43
C CYS A 196 4.34 8.90 7.85
N GLY A 197 4.23 9.93 8.73
CA GLY A 197 4.05 9.76 10.17
C GLY A 197 2.66 9.30 10.63
N GLY A 198 1.66 9.19 9.75
CA GLY A 198 0.32 8.67 10.09
C GLY A 198 0.09 7.25 9.60
N MET A 199 -1.09 6.68 9.88
CA MET A 199 -1.55 5.39 9.36
C MET A 199 -2.05 5.58 7.91
N TYR A 200 -1.20 6.19 7.08
CA TYR A 200 -1.36 6.30 5.64
C TYR A 200 -0.94 4.99 4.97
N THR A 201 -0.83 4.96 3.64
CA THR A 201 -0.63 3.69 2.92
C THR A 201 0.66 2.98 3.33
N ALA A 202 1.76 3.68 3.56
CA ALA A 202 3.04 3.07 3.93
C ALA A 202 2.96 2.31 5.26
N ASN A 203 2.54 2.95 6.35
CA ASN A 203 2.38 2.28 7.65
C ASN A 203 1.27 1.22 7.63
N THR A 204 0.22 1.43 6.86
CA THR A 204 -0.84 0.42 6.65
C THR A 204 -0.26 -0.85 6.01
N MET A 205 0.52 -0.72 4.94
CA MET A 205 1.10 -1.89 4.27
C MET A 205 2.19 -2.55 5.10
N ALA A 206 3.03 -1.79 5.80
CA ALA A 206 4.00 -2.36 6.74
C ALA A 206 3.33 -3.23 7.81
N SER A 207 2.26 -2.71 8.43
CA SER A 207 1.46 -3.44 9.44
C SER A 207 0.77 -4.67 8.84
N ALA A 208 0.23 -4.55 7.63
CA ALA A 208 -0.38 -5.67 6.91
C ALA A 208 0.63 -6.78 6.60
N ILE A 209 1.85 -6.42 6.16
CA ILE A 209 2.93 -7.37 5.84
C ILE A 209 3.41 -8.10 7.10
N GLU A 210 3.50 -7.42 8.24
CA GLU A 210 3.83 -8.06 9.50
C GLU A 210 2.72 -9.03 9.95
N ALA A 211 1.46 -8.62 9.86
CA ALA A 211 0.32 -9.49 10.17
C ALA A 211 0.19 -10.67 9.20
N LEU A 212 0.63 -10.50 7.95
CA LEU A 212 0.73 -11.55 6.93
C LEU A 212 1.86 -12.56 7.25
N GLY A 213 2.79 -12.21 8.13
CA GLY A 213 3.91 -13.06 8.53
C GLY A 213 5.18 -12.91 7.68
N MET A 214 5.27 -11.92 6.80
CA MET A 214 6.38 -11.77 5.83
C MET A 214 7.52 -10.86 6.30
N SER A 215 7.42 -10.25 7.50
CA SER A 215 8.49 -9.53 8.18
C SER A 215 8.70 -10.04 9.60
N LEU A 216 9.83 -9.71 10.22
CA LEU A 216 10.09 -10.06 11.61
C LEU A 216 9.07 -9.38 12.55
N PRO A 217 8.73 -10.01 13.68
CA PRO A 217 7.90 -9.39 14.71
C PRO A 217 8.45 -8.03 15.15
N GLY A 218 7.57 -7.00 15.10
CA GLY A 218 7.92 -5.62 15.44
C GLY A 218 8.58 -4.80 14.33
N SER A 219 8.87 -5.39 13.17
CA SER A 219 9.52 -4.69 12.05
C SER A 219 8.72 -3.50 11.53
N SER A 220 7.38 -3.59 11.51
CA SER A 220 6.50 -2.50 11.07
C SER A 220 6.39 -1.34 12.05
N SER A 221 6.87 -1.51 13.26
CA SER A 221 6.66 -0.59 14.39
C SER A 221 7.99 -0.06 14.93
N GLN A 222 8.81 0.48 14.05
CA GLN A 222 10.12 1.06 14.37
C GLN A 222 10.30 2.39 13.63
N ASP A 223 11.06 3.28 14.26
CA ASP A 223 11.49 4.51 13.63
C ASP A 223 12.52 4.23 12.53
N ALA A 224 12.48 5.04 11.46
CA ALA A 224 13.41 4.89 10.33
C ALA A 224 14.87 5.10 10.69
N ILE A 225 15.12 5.95 11.68
CA ILE A 225 16.46 6.27 12.19
C ILE A 225 16.60 5.74 13.61
N GLY A 226 17.44 4.73 13.78
CA GLY A 226 17.67 4.14 15.10
C GLY A 226 18.42 2.82 15.03
N GLY A 227 19.01 2.42 16.15
CA GLY A 227 19.72 1.14 16.27
C GLY A 227 18.80 -0.07 16.09
N ASP A 228 17.54 0.06 16.48
CA ASP A 228 16.56 -1.03 16.38
C ASP A 228 16.27 -1.39 14.91
N LYS A 229 16.13 -0.39 14.03
CA LYS A 229 15.90 -0.62 12.60
C LYS A 229 17.11 -1.23 11.89
N ALA A 230 18.31 -0.77 12.23
CA ALA A 230 19.55 -1.36 11.73
C ALA A 230 19.70 -2.83 12.20
N SER A 231 19.42 -3.08 13.49
CA SER A 231 19.42 -4.42 14.08
C SER A 231 18.36 -5.33 13.44
N ASP A 232 17.18 -4.80 13.15
CA ASP A 232 16.09 -5.53 12.46
C ASP A 232 16.53 -5.99 11.07
N SER A 233 17.17 -5.09 10.30
CA SER A 233 17.68 -5.41 8.97
C SER A 233 18.80 -6.47 9.03
N PHE A 234 19.71 -6.36 10.00
CA PHE A 234 20.74 -7.36 10.24
C PHE A 234 20.14 -8.74 10.56
N ARG A 235 19.15 -8.78 11.48
CA ARG A 235 18.46 -10.02 11.85
C ARG A 235 17.69 -10.63 10.67
N ALA A 236 17.08 -9.80 9.82
CA ALA A 236 16.42 -10.27 8.60
C ALA A 236 17.42 -10.95 7.64
N GLY A 237 18.62 -10.37 7.50
CA GLY A 237 19.72 -11.00 6.75
C GLY A 237 20.13 -12.36 7.32
N GLN A 238 20.16 -12.52 8.65
CA GLN A 238 20.41 -13.82 9.27
C GLN A 238 19.24 -14.79 9.05
N GLN A 239 18.01 -14.31 9.21
CA GLN A 239 16.79 -15.12 9.16
C GLN A 239 16.56 -15.77 7.78
N VAL A 240 16.95 -15.13 6.69
CA VAL A 240 16.80 -15.73 5.35
C VAL A 240 17.56 -17.05 5.22
N MET A 241 18.65 -17.24 5.96
CA MET A 241 19.38 -18.52 5.99
C MET A 241 18.59 -19.62 6.72
N GLU A 242 17.85 -19.26 7.77
CA GLU A 242 16.95 -20.22 8.43
C GLU A 242 15.78 -20.59 7.52
N LEU A 243 15.23 -19.62 6.78
CA LEU A 243 14.20 -19.89 5.77
C LEU A 243 14.69 -20.83 4.68
N LEU A 244 15.93 -20.68 4.22
CA LEU A 244 16.56 -21.61 3.27
C LEU A 244 16.66 -23.02 3.84
N LYS A 245 17.14 -23.18 5.09
CA LYS A 245 17.25 -24.50 5.75
C LYS A 245 15.89 -25.18 5.93
N LEU A 246 14.85 -24.41 6.17
CA LEU A 246 13.48 -24.88 6.32
C LEU A 246 12.77 -25.08 4.97
N ASP A 247 13.36 -24.64 3.86
CA ASP A 247 12.73 -24.51 2.53
C ASP A 247 11.39 -23.74 2.61
N LEU A 248 11.27 -22.79 3.54
CA LEU A 248 10.06 -22.00 3.79
C LEU A 248 9.99 -20.82 2.85
N LYS A 249 8.93 -20.75 2.06
CA LYS A 249 8.77 -19.82 0.94
C LYS A 249 7.56 -18.90 1.13
N PRO A 250 7.46 -17.79 0.38
CA PRO A 250 6.32 -16.89 0.45
C PRO A 250 4.95 -17.56 0.33
N ARG A 251 4.79 -18.55 -0.57
CA ARG A 251 3.51 -19.24 -0.76
C ARG A 251 3.11 -20.13 0.41
N ASP A 252 4.05 -20.54 1.26
CA ASP A 252 3.78 -21.31 2.48
C ASP A 252 3.27 -20.39 3.61
N ILE A 253 3.64 -19.10 3.59
CA ILE A 253 3.31 -18.10 4.59
C ILE A 253 2.08 -17.29 4.17
N MET A 254 2.04 -16.79 2.92
CA MET A 254 1.00 -15.93 2.38
C MET A 254 -0.27 -16.73 2.04
N THR A 255 -0.80 -17.44 3.01
CA THR A 255 -2.00 -18.26 2.88
C THR A 255 -3.28 -17.43 3.01
N ARG A 256 -4.43 -18.00 2.65
CA ARG A 256 -5.74 -17.38 2.84
C ARG A 256 -5.92 -16.82 4.25
N LYS A 257 -5.63 -17.62 5.30
CA LYS A 257 -5.72 -17.20 6.70
C LYS A 257 -4.80 -16.02 7.02
N ALA A 258 -3.61 -16.01 6.47
CA ALA A 258 -2.65 -14.91 6.65
C ALA A 258 -3.18 -13.60 6.03
N PHE A 259 -3.81 -13.64 4.85
CA PHE A 259 -4.49 -12.47 4.27
C PHE A 259 -5.67 -12.00 5.12
N GLU A 260 -6.45 -12.91 5.70
CA GLU A 260 -7.53 -12.54 6.62
C GLU A 260 -7.00 -11.83 7.87
N ASN A 261 -5.86 -12.28 8.43
CA ASN A 261 -5.17 -11.59 9.51
C ASN A 261 -4.75 -10.17 9.09
N ALA A 262 -4.13 -10.03 7.93
CA ALA A 262 -3.70 -8.73 7.42
C ALA A 262 -4.88 -7.76 7.24
N ILE A 263 -5.99 -8.20 6.66
CA ILE A 263 -7.22 -7.39 6.49
C ILE A 263 -7.74 -6.91 7.84
N ARG A 264 -7.85 -7.81 8.84
CA ARG A 264 -8.36 -7.47 10.16
C ARG A 264 -7.46 -6.48 10.90
N VAL A 265 -6.13 -6.61 10.80
CA VAL A 265 -5.17 -5.65 11.37
C VAL A 265 -5.28 -4.29 10.68
N VAL A 266 -5.39 -4.25 9.35
CA VAL A 266 -5.64 -3.00 8.60
C VAL A 266 -6.91 -2.31 9.07
N ILE A 267 -7.99 -3.06 9.29
CA ILE A 267 -9.25 -2.51 9.79
C ILE A 267 -9.08 -1.96 11.21
N ALA A 268 -8.47 -2.72 12.10
CA ALA A 268 -8.28 -2.31 13.50
C ALA A 268 -7.46 -1.01 13.63
N LEU A 269 -6.51 -0.81 12.70
CA LEU A 269 -5.66 0.38 12.64
C LEU A 269 -6.27 1.58 11.89
N ALA A 270 -7.48 1.49 11.37
CA ALA A 270 -8.09 2.50 10.48
C ALA A 270 -7.25 2.79 9.22
N GLY A 271 -6.65 1.76 8.64
CA GLY A 271 -5.69 1.86 7.55
C GLY A 271 -6.24 2.47 6.25
N SER A 272 -5.37 2.65 5.27
CA SER A 272 -5.67 3.22 3.96
C SER A 272 -6.52 2.29 3.10
N THR A 273 -7.43 2.87 2.29
CA THR A 273 -8.20 2.16 1.24
C THR A 273 -7.30 1.49 0.20
N ASN A 274 -6.09 1.98 0.00
CA ASN A 274 -5.10 1.38 -0.89
C ASN A 274 -4.74 -0.06 -0.50
N ALA A 275 -4.87 -0.42 0.79
CA ALA A 275 -4.65 -1.79 1.24
C ALA A 275 -5.57 -2.79 0.54
N VAL A 276 -6.81 -2.40 0.19
CA VAL A 276 -7.74 -3.27 -0.56
C VAL A 276 -7.10 -3.66 -1.89
N LEU A 277 -6.63 -2.66 -2.65
CA LEU A 277 -6.00 -2.87 -3.95
C LEU A 277 -4.72 -3.72 -3.84
N HIS A 278 -3.88 -3.41 -2.83
CA HIS A 278 -2.57 -4.06 -2.69
C HIS A 278 -2.68 -5.49 -2.16
N LEU A 279 -3.59 -5.76 -1.22
CA LEU A 279 -3.80 -7.12 -0.72
C LEU A 279 -4.38 -8.03 -1.80
N LEU A 280 -5.32 -7.53 -2.63
CA LEU A 280 -5.81 -8.27 -3.80
C LEU A 280 -4.67 -8.59 -4.78
N ALA A 281 -3.78 -7.63 -5.05
CA ALA A 281 -2.64 -7.83 -5.93
C ALA A 281 -1.63 -8.84 -5.37
N MET A 282 -1.33 -8.77 -4.07
CA MET A 282 -0.42 -9.70 -3.40
C MET A 282 -1.01 -11.11 -3.35
N ALA A 283 -2.32 -11.24 -3.11
CA ALA A 283 -3.02 -12.53 -3.14
C ALA A 283 -2.99 -13.16 -4.54
N ASN A 284 -3.20 -12.35 -5.59
CA ASN A 284 -3.06 -12.82 -6.98
C ASN A 284 -1.66 -13.40 -7.24
N ALA A 285 -0.60 -12.78 -6.73
CA ALA A 285 0.79 -13.23 -6.95
C ALA A 285 1.13 -14.59 -6.30
N VAL A 286 0.34 -15.05 -5.33
CA VAL A 286 0.48 -16.37 -4.67
C VAL A 286 -0.67 -17.33 -4.99
N ASP A 287 -1.51 -17.01 -5.96
CA ASP A 287 -2.68 -17.80 -6.37
C ASP A 287 -3.71 -18.02 -5.24
N VAL A 288 -3.82 -17.09 -4.30
CA VAL A 288 -4.83 -17.08 -3.25
C VAL A 288 -6.07 -16.33 -3.75
N GLU A 289 -7.22 -16.99 -3.73
CA GLU A 289 -8.49 -16.34 -4.04
C GLU A 289 -8.86 -15.36 -2.93
N LEU A 290 -8.83 -14.06 -3.27
CA LEU A 290 -9.24 -12.97 -2.41
C LEU A 290 -10.10 -11.99 -3.21
N THR A 291 -11.23 -11.59 -2.65
CA THR A 291 -12.23 -10.74 -3.31
C THR A 291 -12.64 -9.55 -2.46
N LEU A 292 -13.37 -8.60 -3.03
CA LEU A 292 -13.94 -7.49 -2.27
C LEU A 292 -14.95 -7.97 -1.20
N ASP A 293 -15.60 -9.11 -1.42
CA ASP A 293 -16.57 -9.66 -0.45
C ASP A 293 -15.89 -10.13 0.84
N ASP A 294 -14.62 -10.52 0.78
CA ASP A 294 -13.84 -10.88 1.96
C ASP A 294 -13.65 -9.68 2.89
N PHE A 295 -13.41 -8.49 2.32
CA PHE A 295 -13.34 -7.25 3.11
C PHE A 295 -14.70 -6.91 3.73
N VAL A 296 -15.81 -7.24 3.08
CA VAL A 296 -17.15 -7.08 3.64
C VAL A 296 -17.35 -8.02 4.83
N GLU A 297 -17.09 -9.32 4.65
CA GLU A 297 -17.36 -10.32 5.68
C GLU A 297 -16.45 -10.15 6.90
N LEU A 298 -15.16 -10.00 6.69
CA LEU A 298 -14.21 -9.74 7.77
C LEU A 298 -14.48 -8.39 8.46
N GLY A 299 -14.93 -7.41 7.70
CA GLY A 299 -15.23 -6.08 8.21
C GLY A 299 -16.43 -6.01 9.16
N LYS A 300 -17.38 -6.94 9.07
CA LYS A 300 -18.56 -6.99 9.97
C LYS A 300 -18.19 -7.23 11.43
N ILE A 301 -17.08 -7.93 11.65
CA ILE A 301 -16.65 -8.39 12.99
C ILE A 301 -15.32 -7.79 13.44
N SER A 302 -14.73 -6.91 12.64
CA SER A 302 -13.44 -6.29 12.94
C SER A 302 -13.64 -4.82 13.32
N PRO A 303 -13.47 -4.44 14.60
CA PRO A 303 -13.63 -3.07 15.04
C PRO A 303 -12.42 -2.20 14.66
N VAL A 304 -12.66 -0.90 14.52
CA VAL A 304 -11.60 0.12 14.47
C VAL A 304 -11.27 0.54 15.90
N VAL A 305 -10.02 0.36 16.32
CA VAL A 305 -9.60 0.66 17.68
C VAL A 305 -8.45 1.67 17.78
N ALA A 306 -7.69 1.88 16.70
CA ALA A 306 -6.56 2.80 16.70
C ALA A 306 -7.00 4.23 16.38
N ASP A 307 -6.67 5.18 17.26
CA ASP A 307 -6.97 6.61 17.10
C ASP A 307 -5.81 7.33 16.38
N LEU A 308 -5.41 6.77 15.23
CA LEU A 308 -4.27 7.24 14.44
C LEU A 308 -4.71 8.18 13.31
N ARG A 309 -3.85 9.16 12.98
CA ARG A 309 -4.05 9.99 11.78
C ARG A 309 -4.08 9.13 10.52
N PRO A 310 -4.88 9.50 9.50
CA PRO A 310 -5.62 10.75 9.35
C PRO A 310 -6.98 10.77 10.05
N SER A 311 -7.55 9.62 10.43
CA SER A 311 -8.89 9.52 11.03
C SER A 311 -8.91 9.90 12.49
N GLY A 312 -7.82 9.71 13.21
CA GLY A 312 -7.60 9.99 14.62
C GLY A 312 -6.62 11.13 14.87
N LYS A 313 -6.10 11.19 16.11
CA LYS A 313 -5.26 12.29 16.58
C LYS A 313 -3.77 11.94 16.70
N TYR A 314 -3.42 10.65 16.87
CA TYR A 314 -2.05 10.23 17.16
C TYR A 314 -1.25 9.94 15.89
N MET A 315 0.06 10.14 15.97
CA MET A 315 1.02 9.74 14.94
C MET A 315 1.43 8.27 15.10
N MET A 316 2.00 7.67 14.05
CA MET A 316 2.53 6.31 14.12
C MET A 316 3.68 6.18 15.12
N SER A 317 4.52 7.21 15.27
CA SER A 317 5.61 7.25 16.27
C SER A 317 5.10 7.13 17.71
N GLU A 318 3.89 7.61 18.00
CA GLU A 318 3.27 7.48 19.32
C GLU A 318 2.78 6.04 19.56
N LEU A 319 2.31 5.35 18.52
CA LEU A 319 2.01 3.91 18.59
C LEU A 319 3.30 3.10 18.77
N VAL A 320 4.37 3.44 18.05
CA VAL A 320 5.70 2.82 18.20
C VAL A 320 6.19 2.93 19.64
N ALA A 321 6.07 4.12 20.25
CA ALA A 321 6.52 4.39 21.62
C ALA A 321 5.82 3.53 22.69
N ILE A 322 4.61 3.04 22.43
CA ILE A 322 3.85 2.20 23.38
C ILE A 322 3.93 0.70 23.07
N GLY A 323 4.73 0.27 22.06
CA GLY A 323 4.93 -1.14 21.72
C GLY A 323 4.48 -1.55 20.32
N GLY A 324 4.02 -0.59 19.50
CA GLY A 324 3.65 -0.84 18.10
C GLY A 324 2.40 -1.70 17.93
N ILE A 325 2.37 -2.51 16.87
CA ILE A 325 1.19 -3.36 16.57
C ILE A 325 1.21 -4.72 17.25
N GLN A 326 2.33 -5.15 17.83
CA GLN A 326 2.45 -6.47 18.45
C GLN A 326 1.44 -6.68 19.59
N PRO A 327 1.28 -5.75 20.56
CA PRO A 327 0.26 -5.91 21.61
C PRO A 327 -1.16 -5.89 21.04
N LEU A 328 -1.43 -5.12 19.96
CA LEU A 328 -2.73 -5.15 19.29
C LEU A 328 -3.01 -6.53 18.69
N MET A 329 -2.06 -7.09 17.94
CA MET A 329 -2.21 -8.42 17.35
C MET A 329 -2.39 -9.49 18.44
N LYS A 330 -1.67 -9.39 19.57
CA LYS A 330 -1.86 -10.28 20.71
C LYS A 330 -3.30 -10.21 21.26
N ARG A 331 -3.81 -9.00 21.51
CA ARG A 331 -5.20 -8.80 21.95
C ARG A 331 -6.21 -9.34 20.94
N MET A 332 -5.98 -9.13 19.64
CA MET A 332 -6.84 -9.64 18.57
C MET A 332 -6.82 -11.18 18.53
N LEU A 333 -5.65 -11.80 18.72
CA LEU A 333 -5.51 -13.25 18.79
C LEU A 333 -6.24 -13.82 19.99
N ASP A 334 -6.07 -13.23 21.17
CA ASP A 334 -6.74 -13.65 22.41
C ASP A 334 -8.26 -13.49 22.32
N ALA A 335 -8.75 -12.54 21.53
CA ALA A 335 -10.17 -12.33 21.23
C ALA A 335 -10.69 -13.25 20.10
N GLY A 336 -9.89 -14.15 19.55
CA GLY A 336 -10.27 -15.04 18.46
C GLY A 336 -10.45 -14.34 17.09
N MET A 337 -9.88 -13.12 16.95
CA MET A 337 -9.99 -12.35 15.70
C MET A 337 -8.88 -12.68 14.71
N LEU A 338 -7.79 -13.34 15.12
CA LEU A 338 -6.70 -13.73 14.24
C LEU A 338 -6.51 -15.24 14.21
N HIS A 339 -6.04 -15.75 13.09
CA HIS A 339 -5.60 -17.14 12.94
C HIS A 339 -4.17 -17.25 13.48
N GLY A 340 -4.03 -17.90 14.64
CA GLY A 340 -2.72 -18.04 15.30
C GLY A 340 -1.86 -19.16 14.72
N ASP A 341 -2.43 -20.07 13.96
CA ASP A 341 -1.79 -21.26 13.37
C ASP A 341 -1.05 -21.00 12.07
N VAL A 342 -1.03 -19.76 11.56
CA VAL A 342 -0.33 -19.40 10.33
C VAL A 342 1.17 -19.29 10.58
N LEU A 343 1.99 -19.82 9.65
CA LEU A 343 3.44 -19.69 9.68
C LEU A 343 3.88 -18.26 9.35
N THR A 344 5.03 -17.89 9.86
CA THR A 344 5.68 -16.61 9.58
C THR A 344 7.14 -16.81 9.15
N VAL A 345 7.80 -15.74 8.72
CA VAL A 345 9.24 -15.76 8.37
C VAL A 345 10.17 -16.17 9.52
N THR A 346 9.69 -16.28 10.74
CA THR A 346 10.48 -16.81 11.86
C THR A 346 10.60 -18.34 11.84
N GLY A 347 9.81 -19.03 11.00
CA GLY A 347 9.63 -20.48 11.04
C GLY A 347 8.66 -20.94 12.13
N GLN A 348 8.15 -20.00 12.92
CA GLN A 348 7.16 -20.22 13.98
C GLN A 348 5.77 -19.72 13.52
N THR A 349 4.75 -20.16 14.23
CA THR A 349 3.40 -19.64 14.03
C THR A 349 3.22 -18.23 14.60
N LEU A 350 2.19 -17.53 14.14
CA LEU A 350 1.85 -16.21 14.68
C LEU A 350 1.57 -16.26 16.18
N ALA A 351 0.88 -17.31 16.66
CA ALA A 351 0.59 -17.48 18.09
C ALA A 351 1.88 -17.64 18.92
N GLU A 352 2.85 -18.42 18.45
CA GLU A 352 4.15 -18.59 19.12
C GLU A 352 4.92 -17.28 19.17
N ASN A 353 4.96 -16.51 18.09
CA ASN A 353 5.60 -15.20 18.06
C ASN A 353 4.96 -14.20 19.03
N LEU A 354 3.64 -14.26 19.23
CA LEU A 354 2.90 -13.35 20.09
C LEU A 354 2.84 -13.77 21.56
N ALA A 355 3.25 -15.01 21.92
CA ALA A 355 3.07 -15.57 23.25
C ALA A 355 3.71 -14.74 24.38
N GLY A 356 4.88 -14.14 24.11
CA GLY A 356 5.64 -13.34 25.09
C GLY A 356 5.44 -11.83 24.97
N VAL A 357 4.54 -11.36 24.09
CA VAL A 357 4.37 -9.93 23.85
C VAL A 357 3.65 -9.28 25.03
N PRO A 358 4.23 -8.22 25.66
CA PRO A 358 3.56 -7.50 26.74
C PRO A 358 2.36 -6.72 26.23
N ASP A 359 1.41 -6.45 27.13
CA ASP A 359 0.30 -5.56 26.81
C ASP A 359 0.73 -4.08 26.77
N TYR A 360 -0.13 -3.23 26.22
CA TYR A 360 0.10 -1.79 26.21
C TYR A 360 0.22 -1.19 27.61
N PRO A 361 0.97 -0.10 27.79
CA PRO A 361 1.04 0.63 29.05
C PRO A 361 -0.35 1.06 29.54
N VAL A 362 -0.54 0.99 30.86
CA VAL A 362 -1.81 1.42 31.49
C VAL A 362 -2.02 2.92 31.26
N GLY A 363 -3.22 3.30 30.88
CA GLY A 363 -3.60 4.70 30.68
C GLY A 363 -3.31 5.27 29.29
N GLN A 364 -2.75 4.48 28.36
CA GLN A 364 -2.65 4.89 26.95
C GLN A 364 -4.06 4.92 26.32
N ASP A 365 -4.27 5.78 25.32
CA ASP A 365 -5.53 5.93 24.59
C ASP A 365 -5.35 5.93 23.06
N VAL A 366 -4.15 5.59 22.58
CA VAL A 366 -3.86 5.41 21.15
C VAL A 366 -4.64 4.22 20.60
N ILE A 367 -4.66 3.10 21.35
CA ILE A 367 -5.41 1.90 21.03
C ILE A 367 -6.54 1.72 22.04
N ARG A 368 -7.78 1.84 21.56
CA ARG A 368 -8.98 1.68 22.37
C ARG A 368 -9.23 0.20 22.72
N PRO A 369 -9.84 -0.10 23.86
CA PRO A 369 -10.29 -1.47 24.16
C PRO A 369 -11.42 -1.90 23.20
N PHE A 370 -11.56 -3.21 22.98
CA PHE A 370 -12.56 -3.75 22.03
C PHE A 370 -14.02 -3.55 22.46
N ASP A 371 -14.27 -3.34 23.73
CA ASP A 371 -15.60 -3.00 24.27
C ASP A 371 -15.97 -1.51 24.08
N GLN A 372 -14.99 -0.67 23.77
CA GLN A 372 -15.14 0.78 23.50
C GLN A 372 -14.40 1.19 22.22
N PRO A 373 -14.65 0.55 21.08
CA PRO A 373 -13.94 0.85 19.84
C PRO A 373 -14.34 2.23 19.30
N ILE A 374 -13.51 2.79 18.44
CA ILE A 374 -13.84 4.00 17.68
C ILE A 374 -15.02 3.74 16.74
N LYS A 375 -15.02 2.55 16.12
CA LYS A 375 -16.12 2.08 15.27
C LYS A 375 -16.26 0.57 15.46
N LYS A 376 -17.48 0.08 15.56
CA LYS A 376 -17.76 -1.35 15.88
C LYS A 376 -17.50 -2.30 14.72
N ASP A 377 -17.48 -1.77 13.50
CA ASP A 377 -17.24 -2.49 12.24
C ASP A 377 -16.18 -1.77 11.39
N SER A 378 -15.90 -2.30 10.21
CA SER A 378 -14.89 -1.75 9.31
C SER A 378 -15.18 -0.30 8.89
N HIS A 379 -14.11 0.50 8.82
CA HIS A 379 -14.10 1.81 8.14
C HIS A 379 -13.95 1.67 6.62
N LEU A 380 -13.49 0.51 6.13
CA LEU A 380 -13.44 0.18 4.71
C LEU A 380 -14.82 -0.34 4.29
N VAL A 381 -15.53 0.42 3.48
CA VAL A 381 -16.88 0.08 3.02
C VAL A 381 -16.85 -0.23 1.53
N ILE A 382 -17.17 -1.46 1.20
CA ILE A 382 -17.36 -1.87 -0.20
C ILE A 382 -18.81 -1.53 -0.59
N LEU A 383 -18.96 -0.72 -1.63
CA LEU A 383 -20.26 -0.28 -2.16
C LEU A 383 -20.55 -0.98 -3.49
N ARG A 384 -21.79 -1.40 -3.70
CA ARG A 384 -22.26 -1.99 -4.96
C ARG A 384 -23.58 -1.33 -5.39
N GLY A 385 -23.93 -1.46 -6.65
CA GLY A 385 -25.17 -0.95 -7.21
C GLY A 385 -25.07 -0.74 -8.71
N ASN A 386 -26.10 -0.13 -9.32
CA ASN A 386 -26.10 0.10 -10.76
C ASN A 386 -24.98 1.04 -11.24
N LEU A 387 -24.41 1.88 -10.34
CA LEU A 387 -23.28 2.74 -10.65
C LEU A 387 -21.93 2.00 -10.54
N SER A 388 -21.83 0.99 -9.66
CA SER A 388 -20.62 0.19 -9.45
C SER A 388 -20.96 -1.30 -9.24
N PRO A 389 -21.34 -2.03 -10.29
CA PRO A 389 -21.76 -3.43 -10.14
C PRO A 389 -20.65 -4.35 -9.65
N ASN A 390 -19.37 -4.07 -9.97
CA ASN A 390 -18.24 -4.89 -9.53
C ASN A 390 -17.59 -4.39 -8.24
N GLY A 391 -18.12 -3.28 -7.66
CA GLY A 391 -17.68 -2.75 -6.38
C GLY A 391 -16.89 -1.44 -6.47
N ALA A 392 -17.00 -0.67 -5.40
CA ALA A 392 -16.26 0.55 -5.13
C ALA A 392 -15.81 0.56 -3.67
N VAL A 393 -14.82 1.36 -3.32
CA VAL A 393 -14.25 1.43 -1.98
C VAL A 393 -14.42 2.83 -1.40
N ALA A 394 -15.05 2.91 -0.22
CA ALA A 394 -15.16 4.14 0.55
C ALA A 394 -14.45 3.99 1.91
N LYS A 395 -13.93 5.09 2.44
CA LYS A 395 -13.44 5.19 3.82
C LYS A 395 -14.47 5.93 4.66
N ILE A 396 -15.19 5.20 5.50
CA ILE A 396 -16.27 5.75 6.34
C ILE A 396 -15.90 5.54 7.81
N THR A 397 -15.38 6.57 8.44
CA THR A 397 -14.97 6.54 9.85
C THR A 397 -16.10 6.95 10.81
N GLY A 398 -17.21 7.45 10.26
CA GLY A 398 -18.37 7.95 10.98
C GLY A 398 -18.42 9.49 11.11
N LYS A 399 -17.36 10.19 10.74
CA LYS A 399 -17.28 11.66 10.74
C LYS A 399 -17.94 12.28 9.52
N GLU A 400 -17.96 11.53 8.41
CA GLU A 400 -18.45 11.91 7.08
C GLU A 400 -19.98 11.73 6.94
N GLY A 401 -20.60 11.04 7.89
CA GLY A 401 -21.97 10.52 7.77
C GLY A 401 -22.00 9.14 7.14
N LEU A 402 -23.21 8.55 7.07
CA LEU A 402 -23.42 7.20 6.53
C LEU A 402 -24.13 7.21 5.18
N ARG A 403 -24.73 8.33 4.79
CA ARG A 403 -25.45 8.49 3.54
C ARG A 403 -25.21 9.87 2.96
N PHE A 404 -25.03 9.91 1.64
CA PHE A 404 -24.99 11.14 0.86
C PHE A 404 -25.88 10.97 -0.39
N GLU A 405 -26.60 12.01 -0.74
CA GLU A 405 -27.47 12.06 -1.90
C GLU A 405 -27.35 13.44 -2.54
N GLY A 406 -27.14 13.48 -3.86
CA GLY A 406 -26.96 14.73 -4.56
C GLY A 406 -27.01 14.58 -6.07
N THR A 407 -26.93 15.72 -6.76
CA THR A 407 -26.89 15.78 -8.21
C THR A 407 -25.46 15.69 -8.74
N ALA A 408 -25.25 14.94 -9.80
CA ALA A 408 -23.94 14.74 -10.40
C ALA A 408 -23.39 16.01 -11.04
N ARG A 409 -22.13 16.33 -10.75
CA ARG A 409 -21.28 17.27 -11.46
C ARG A 409 -20.12 16.50 -12.06
N VAL A 410 -20.12 16.31 -13.38
CA VAL A 410 -19.22 15.36 -14.05
C VAL A 410 -18.01 16.07 -14.63
N TYR A 411 -16.83 15.52 -14.33
CA TYR A 411 -15.54 15.97 -14.87
C TYR A 411 -14.74 14.81 -15.48
N HIS A 412 -13.96 15.12 -16.52
CA HIS A 412 -13.06 14.18 -17.17
C HIS A 412 -11.63 14.42 -16.68
N GLY A 413 -11.21 13.63 -15.70
CA GLY A 413 -9.89 13.73 -15.06
C GLY A 413 -9.83 14.72 -13.90
N GLU A 414 -8.73 14.60 -13.14
CA GLU A 414 -8.48 15.37 -11.93
C GLU A 414 -8.37 16.87 -12.21
N GLU A 415 -7.70 17.26 -13.29
CA GLU A 415 -7.46 18.66 -13.65
C GLU A 415 -8.77 19.41 -13.91
N GLY A 416 -9.70 18.75 -14.61
CA GLY A 416 -11.03 19.32 -14.87
C GLY A 416 -11.83 19.53 -13.58
N ALA A 417 -11.80 18.53 -12.70
CA ALA A 417 -12.48 18.61 -11.40
C ALA A 417 -11.89 19.71 -10.52
N LEU A 418 -10.55 19.77 -10.42
CA LEU A 418 -9.85 20.79 -9.65
C LEU A 418 -10.19 22.20 -10.16
N ALA A 419 -10.14 22.42 -11.48
CA ALA A 419 -10.48 23.70 -12.08
C ALA A 419 -11.95 24.09 -11.77
N GLY A 420 -12.91 23.17 -11.94
CA GLY A 420 -14.32 23.42 -11.65
C GLY A 420 -14.58 23.77 -10.18
N ILE A 421 -13.92 23.07 -9.23
CA ILE A 421 -14.02 23.37 -7.80
C ILE A 421 -13.47 24.78 -7.50
N LEU A 422 -12.28 25.09 -8.00
CA LEU A 422 -11.63 26.39 -7.76
C LEU A 422 -12.41 27.55 -8.36
N ASN A 423 -12.99 27.38 -9.55
CA ASN A 423 -13.85 28.36 -10.24
C ASN A 423 -15.22 28.54 -9.59
N GLY A 424 -15.60 27.71 -8.60
CA GLY A 424 -16.91 27.80 -7.93
C GLY A 424 -18.06 27.22 -8.73
N GLU A 425 -17.79 26.33 -9.67
CA GLU A 425 -18.82 25.62 -10.47
C GLU A 425 -19.59 24.58 -9.62
N VAL A 426 -18.92 24.03 -8.58
CA VAL A 426 -19.49 23.04 -7.68
C VAL A 426 -20.32 23.72 -6.61
N GLN A 427 -21.55 23.23 -6.42
CA GLN A 427 -22.49 23.77 -5.44
C GLN A 427 -22.77 22.78 -4.30
N PRO A 428 -23.19 23.26 -3.11
CA PRO A 428 -23.69 22.39 -2.05
C PRO A 428 -24.75 21.40 -2.54
N GLY A 429 -24.69 20.15 -2.08
CA GLY A 429 -25.61 19.09 -2.47
C GLY A 429 -25.23 18.39 -3.77
N GLU A 430 -24.08 18.67 -4.36
CA GLU A 430 -23.62 17.96 -5.55
C GLU A 430 -22.70 16.77 -5.23
N VAL A 431 -22.69 15.80 -6.14
CA VAL A 431 -21.73 14.70 -6.19
C VAL A 431 -20.77 14.95 -7.35
N ILE A 432 -19.51 15.23 -7.02
CA ILE A 432 -18.44 15.42 -8.00
C ILE A 432 -18.05 14.05 -8.56
N VAL A 433 -18.25 13.85 -9.86
CA VAL A 433 -17.93 12.60 -10.56
C VAL A 433 -16.67 12.81 -11.39
N ILE A 434 -15.56 12.19 -10.96
CA ILE A 434 -14.27 12.27 -11.66
C ILE A 434 -14.05 10.94 -12.36
N ARG A 435 -14.05 10.94 -13.70
CA ARG A 435 -13.96 9.72 -14.50
C ARG A 435 -12.78 9.71 -15.46
N TYR A 436 -12.43 8.51 -15.96
CA TYR A 436 -11.25 8.23 -16.77
C TYR A 436 -9.92 8.35 -16.00
N GLU A 437 -9.96 8.08 -14.71
CA GLU A 437 -8.80 7.95 -13.82
C GLU A 437 -8.60 6.51 -13.31
N GLY A 438 -9.35 5.55 -13.86
CA GLY A 438 -9.21 4.13 -13.57
C GLY A 438 -7.92 3.52 -14.13
N PRO A 439 -7.66 2.22 -13.85
CA PRO A 439 -6.40 1.55 -14.21
C PRO A 439 -6.01 1.67 -15.67
N LYS A 440 -6.97 1.59 -16.59
CA LYS A 440 -6.74 1.66 -18.05
C LYS A 440 -6.91 3.06 -18.61
N GLY A 441 -7.93 3.78 -18.17
CA GLY A 441 -8.28 5.10 -18.70
C GLY A 441 -7.36 6.21 -18.25
N GLY A 442 -7.01 6.22 -16.96
CA GLY A 442 -5.94 7.02 -16.35
C GLY A 442 -4.82 6.10 -15.91
N PRO A 443 -3.95 5.60 -16.84
CA PRO A 443 -3.00 4.54 -16.52
C PRO A 443 -2.23 4.82 -15.24
N GLY A 444 -2.21 3.83 -14.33
CA GLY A 444 -1.67 3.98 -12.99
C GLY A 444 -2.69 4.45 -11.95
N MET A 445 -3.96 4.69 -12.32
CA MET A 445 -5.04 4.91 -11.35
C MET A 445 -4.62 5.88 -10.23
N ARG A 446 -4.22 7.11 -10.62
CA ARG A 446 -3.57 8.06 -9.70
C ARG A 446 -4.39 8.33 -8.44
N GLU A 447 -3.66 8.57 -7.35
CA GLU A 447 -4.24 9.02 -6.09
C GLU A 447 -4.49 10.53 -6.15
N MET A 448 -5.74 10.93 -6.02
CA MET A 448 -6.11 12.33 -6.04
C MET A 448 -6.23 12.86 -4.61
N LEU A 449 -5.54 13.96 -4.33
CA LEU A 449 -5.65 14.73 -3.10
C LEU A 449 -6.08 16.18 -3.38
N SER A 450 -5.64 16.74 -4.51
CA SER A 450 -5.92 18.13 -4.87
C SER A 450 -7.42 18.47 -4.94
N PRO A 451 -8.30 17.66 -5.57
CA PRO A 451 -9.73 17.93 -5.57
C PRO A 451 -10.35 17.91 -4.18
N THR A 452 -9.98 16.92 -3.33
CA THR A 452 -10.51 16.83 -1.96
C THR A 452 -10.03 17.99 -1.10
N SER A 453 -8.77 18.39 -1.22
CA SER A 453 -8.23 19.56 -0.54
C SER A 453 -8.89 20.87 -1.00
N ALA A 454 -9.15 21.01 -2.30
CA ALA A 454 -9.86 22.17 -2.85
C ALA A 454 -11.32 22.26 -2.34
N VAL A 455 -12.02 21.13 -2.27
CA VAL A 455 -13.37 21.05 -1.66
C VAL A 455 -13.35 21.50 -0.20
N MET A 456 -12.39 21.00 0.58
CA MET A 456 -12.21 21.43 1.98
C MET A 456 -11.85 22.92 2.04
N GLY A 457 -10.97 23.38 1.14
CA GLY A 457 -10.58 24.79 1.01
C GLY A 457 -11.76 25.73 0.69
N LYS A 458 -12.75 25.27 -0.07
CA LYS A 458 -13.98 26.04 -0.36
C LYS A 458 -15.05 25.94 0.73
N GLY A 459 -14.80 25.20 1.83
CA GLY A 459 -15.79 24.98 2.88
C GLY A 459 -16.89 23.97 2.55
N LEU A 460 -16.76 23.25 1.43
CA LEU A 460 -17.77 22.31 0.92
C LEU A 460 -17.61 20.87 1.46
N GLY A 461 -16.65 20.62 2.33
CA GLY A 461 -16.25 19.25 2.73
C GLY A 461 -17.34 18.38 3.37
N LYS A 462 -18.43 18.98 3.88
CA LYS A 462 -19.60 18.27 4.40
C LYS A 462 -20.82 18.35 3.49
N GLU A 463 -20.74 19.14 2.45
CA GLU A 463 -21.88 19.49 1.60
C GLU A 463 -21.83 18.86 0.22
N VAL A 464 -20.69 18.23 -0.13
CA VAL A 464 -20.50 17.52 -1.38
C VAL A 464 -19.87 16.15 -1.14
N ALA A 465 -20.09 15.21 -2.06
CA ALA A 465 -19.36 13.96 -2.15
C ALA A 465 -18.50 13.94 -3.41
N LEU A 466 -17.43 13.13 -3.40
CA LEU A 466 -16.61 12.88 -4.58
C LEU A 466 -16.59 11.39 -4.89
N ILE A 467 -16.79 11.03 -6.15
CA ILE A 467 -16.71 9.65 -6.62
C ILE A 467 -15.81 9.54 -7.84
N THR A 468 -15.09 8.41 -7.98
CA THR A 468 -14.13 8.22 -9.08
C THR A 468 -13.89 6.75 -9.40
N ASP A 469 -13.54 6.46 -10.64
CA ASP A 469 -12.94 5.19 -11.05
C ASP A 469 -11.42 5.12 -10.77
N GLY A 470 -10.82 6.25 -10.37
CA GLY A 470 -9.47 6.35 -9.83
C GLY A 470 -9.41 6.08 -8.32
N ARG A 471 -8.46 6.73 -7.64
CA ARG A 471 -8.24 6.63 -6.19
C ARG A 471 -8.23 8.02 -5.53
N PHE A 472 -8.58 8.06 -4.26
CA PHE A 472 -8.28 9.19 -3.40
C PHE A 472 -7.13 8.84 -2.44
N SER A 473 -6.30 9.83 -2.14
CA SER A 473 -5.20 9.68 -1.19
C SER A 473 -5.70 9.24 0.19
N GLY A 474 -4.88 8.50 0.92
CA GLY A 474 -5.16 8.11 2.31
C GLY A 474 -5.36 9.29 3.27
N GLY A 475 -4.89 10.49 2.91
CA GLY A 475 -5.10 11.74 3.64
C GLY A 475 -6.35 12.53 3.24
N SER A 476 -7.19 12.02 2.33
CA SER A 476 -8.40 12.71 1.89
C SER A 476 -9.45 12.78 3.01
N HIS A 477 -10.17 13.90 3.06
CA HIS A 477 -11.28 14.16 3.96
C HIS A 477 -12.59 14.32 3.17
N GLY A 478 -13.73 14.13 3.86
CA GLY A 478 -15.06 14.22 3.28
C GLY A 478 -15.61 12.87 2.80
N PHE A 479 -16.79 12.90 2.19
CA PHE A 479 -17.46 11.69 1.69
C PHE A 479 -16.86 11.30 0.33
N VAL A 480 -15.90 10.37 0.32
CA VAL A 480 -15.15 9.97 -0.88
C VAL A 480 -15.31 8.49 -1.19
N VAL A 481 -15.56 8.17 -2.46
CA VAL A 481 -15.69 6.81 -2.99
C VAL A 481 -14.78 6.66 -4.21
N GLY A 482 -13.80 5.80 -4.11
CA GLY A 482 -12.90 5.45 -5.20
C GLY A 482 -13.09 4.03 -5.71
N HIS A 483 -12.22 3.63 -6.64
CA HIS A 483 -12.17 2.28 -7.22
C HIS A 483 -13.51 1.83 -7.84
N ILE A 484 -14.30 2.76 -8.39
CA ILE A 484 -15.57 2.42 -9.03
C ILE A 484 -15.31 1.51 -10.22
N THR A 485 -15.94 0.34 -10.21
CA THR A 485 -15.74 -0.67 -11.25
C THR A 485 -17.07 -1.20 -11.79
N PRO A 486 -17.14 -1.45 -13.13
CA PRO A 486 -16.12 -1.20 -14.16
C PRO A 486 -15.80 0.27 -14.38
N GLU A 487 -14.53 0.58 -14.71
CA GLU A 487 -14.09 1.96 -14.95
C GLU A 487 -14.74 2.61 -16.20
N ALA A 488 -14.72 3.93 -16.27
CA ALA A 488 -15.31 4.68 -17.38
C ALA A 488 -14.68 4.34 -18.74
N PHE A 489 -13.38 4.08 -18.80
CA PHE A 489 -12.67 3.74 -20.03
C PHE A 489 -13.11 2.39 -20.63
N GLU A 490 -13.58 1.47 -19.80
CA GLU A 490 -14.19 0.20 -20.20
C GLU A 490 -15.71 0.35 -20.48
N GLY A 491 -16.23 1.57 -20.40
CA GLY A 491 -17.66 1.86 -20.58
C GLY A 491 -18.51 1.37 -19.41
N GLY A 492 -17.95 1.35 -18.20
CA GLY A 492 -18.70 1.12 -16.98
C GLY A 492 -19.77 2.19 -16.75
N PRO A 493 -20.73 1.95 -15.86
CA PRO A 493 -21.86 2.87 -15.64
C PRO A 493 -21.43 4.31 -15.29
N ILE A 494 -20.31 4.50 -14.62
CA ILE A 494 -19.76 5.83 -14.31
C ILE A 494 -19.49 6.65 -15.60
N ALA A 495 -19.18 6.01 -16.73
CA ALA A 495 -19.03 6.69 -18.03
C ALA A 495 -20.33 7.29 -18.55
N LEU A 496 -21.46 6.77 -18.10
CA LEU A 496 -22.81 7.09 -18.59
C LEU A 496 -23.52 8.13 -17.73
N VAL A 497 -22.93 8.52 -16.59
CA VAL A 497 -23.48 9.58 -15.73
C VAL A 497 -23.40 10.91 -16.44
N GLU A 498 -24.51 11.68 -16.42
CA GLU A 498 -24.61 13.02 -16.97
C GLU A 498 -24.80 14.05 -15.86
N ASN A 499 -24.46 15.32 -16.12
CA ASN A 499 -24.70 16.41 -15.17
C ASN A 499 -26.18 16.49 -14.80
N GLY A 500 -26.47 16.59 -13.50
CA GLY A 500 -27.83 16.64 -12.99
C GLY A 500 -28.46 15.29 -12.65
N ASP A 501 -27.83 14.16 -13.01
CA ASP A 501 -28.28 12.84 -12.54
C ASP A 501 -28.22 12.77 -11.01
N ARG A 502 -29.24 12.18 -10.39
CA ARG A 502 -29.26 11.98 -8.95
C ARG A 502 -28.41 10.76 -8.58
N ILE A 503 -27.46 10.94 -7.65
CA ILE A 503 -26.62 9.86 -7.13
C ILE A 503 -26.90 9.67 -5.65
N ILE A 504 -27.01 8.40 -5.23
CA ILE A 504 -27.27 8.00 -3.85
C ILE A 504 -26.12 7.09 -3.42
N ILE A 505 -25.47 7.45 -2.30
CA ILE A 505 -24.41 6.68 -1.67
C ILE A 505 -24.87 6.35 -0.24
N ASP A 506 -24.99 5.08 0.08
CA ASP A 506 -25.47 4.61 1.37
C ASP A 506 -24.49 3.55 1.93
N ALA A 507 -23.71 3.95 2.95
CA ALA A 507 -22.74 3.08 3.59
C ALA A 507 -23.41 2.02 4.49
N GLN A 508 -24.63 2.24 4.98
CA GLN A 508 -25.34 1.28 5.82
C GLN A 508 -25.82 0.08 5.00
N THR A 509 -26.45 0.37 3.84
CA THR A 509 -26.92 -0.66 2.91
C THR A 509 -25.83 -1.09 1.94
N ARG A 510 -24.65 -0.46 1.98
CA ARG A 510 -23.51 -0.70 1.09
C ARG A 510 -23.85 -0.52 -0.38
N GLN A 511 -24.62 0.53 -0.69
CA GLN A 511 -25.08 0.81 -2.04
C GLN A 511 -24.52 2.12 -2.59
N ILE A 512 -24.26 2.12 -3.91
CA ILE A 512 -23.99 3.31 -4.70
C ILE A 512 -24.79 3.21 -6.00
N THR A 513 -25.71 4.16 -6.21
CA THR A 513 -26.65 4.12 -7.33
C THR A 513 -26.76 5.47 -8.02
N VAL A 514 -27.00 5.43 -9.32
CA VAL A 514 -27.53 6.56 -10.09
C VAL A 514 -29.02 6.33 -10.31
N ASP A 515 -29.84 7.31 -9.96
CA ASP A 515 -31.32 7.26 -10.08
C ASP A 515 -31.74 7.54 -11.51
N VAL A 516 -31.35 6.65 -12.40
CA VAL A 516 -31.63 6.65 -13.83
C VAL A 516 -32.06 5.25 -14.23
N SER A 517 -33.09 5.13 -15.03
CA SER A 517 -33.61 3.82 -15.45
C SER A 517 -32.61 3.06 -16.33
N ASP A 518 -32.63 1.73 -16.24
CA ASP A 518 -31.79 0.87 -17.08
C ASP A 518 -31.96 1.14 -18.58
N ALA A 519 -33.16 1.51 -19.03
CA ALA A 519 -33.42 1.87 -20.42
C ALA A 519 -32.64 3.12 -20.85
N VAL A 520 -32.57 4.13 -20.00
CA VAL A 520 -31.78 5.36 -20.25
C VAL A 520 -30.30 5.07 -20.23
N LEU A 521 -29.82 4.27 -19.25
CA LEU A 521 -28.41 3.86 -19.21
C LEU A 521 -28.03 3.04 -20.47
N ALA A 522 -28.90 2.15 -20.92
CA ALA A 522 -28.70 1.39 -22.16
C ALA A 522 -28.64 2.32 -23.39
N GLU A 523 -29.54 3.31 -23.49
CA GLU A 523 -29.49 4.32 -24.55
C GLU A 523 -28.19 5.11 -24.52
N ARG A 524 -27.77 5.64 -23.34
CA ARG A 524 -26.51 6.37 -23.19
C ARG A 524 -25.32 5.49 -23.59
N LYS A 525 -25.36 4.18 -23.29
CA LYS A 525 -24.31 3.21 -23.67
C LYS A 525 -24.16 3.09 -25.18
N THR A 526 -25.26 3.19 -25.96
CA THR A 526 -25.18 3.15 -27.44
C THR A 526 -24.47 4.37 -28.03
N ARG A 527 -24.50 5.50 -27.31
CA ARG A 527 -23.86 6.76 -27.74
C ARG A 527 -22.43 6.90 -27.20
N TRP A 528 -22.09 6.11 -26.20
CA TRP A 528 -20.75 6.17 -25.60
C TRP A 528 -19.70 5.60 -26.56
N VAL A 529 -18.62 6.33 -26.72
CA VAL A 529 -17.46 5.91 -27.50
C VAL A 529 -16.25 5.90 -26.58
N ARG A 530 -15.50 4.80 -26.60
CA ARG A 530 -14.26 4.69 -25.82
C ARG A 530 -13.29 5.79 -26.26
N PRO A 531 -12.79 6.63 -25.33
CA PRO A 531 -11.79 7.63 -25.67
C PRO A 531 -10.49 6.98 -26.18
N GLU A 532 -9.76 7.67 -27.03
CA GLU A 532 -8.41 7.24 -27.36
C GLU A 532 -7.47 7.34 -26.15
N SER A 533 -6.61 6.33 -25.98
CA SER A 533 -5.57 6.40 -24.96
C SER A 533 -4.59 7.53 -25.26
N LYS A 534 -4.33 8.37 -24.26
CA LYS A 534 -3.32 9.43 -24.33
C LYS A 534 -1.90 8.88 -24.52
N TYR A 535 -1.65 7.64 -24.07
CA TYR A 535 -0.32 7.01 -24.04
C TYR A 535 -0.26 5.89 -25.08
N LYS A 536 0.54 6.11 -26.12
CA LYS A 536 0.73 5.17 -27.23
C LYS A 536 2.03 4.35 -27.11
N ARG A 537 2.95 4.74 -26.20
CA ARG A 537 4.25 4.11 -25.97
C ARG A 537 4.68 4.24 -24.50
N GLY A 538 5.70 3.48 -24.11
CA GLY A 538 6.29 3.54 -22.78
C GLY A 538 5.55 2.73 -21.72
N VAL A 539 5.92 2.92 -20.46
CA VAL A 539 5.43 2.10 -19.34
C VAL A 539 3.93 2.28 -19.10
N LEU A 540 3.40 3.50 -19.21
CA LEU A 540 1.96 3.75 -19.03
C LEU A 540 1.12 3.05 -20.11
N ALA A 541 1.59 3.03 -21.37
CA ALA A 541 0.89 2.33 -22.44
C ALA A 541 0.92 0.80 -22.27
N LYS A 542 2.05 0.25 -21.81
CA LYS A 542 2.15 -1.19 -21.47
C LYS A 542 1.19 -1.56 -20.34
N TYR A 543 1.22 -0.76 -19.27
CA TYR A 543 0.35 -0.96 -18.11
C TYR A 543 -1.13 -0.92 -18.50
N ALA A 544 -1.59 0.13 -19.19
CA ALA A 544 -2.99 0.26 -19.63
C ALA A 544 -3.48 -0.92 -20.48
N LYS A 545 -2.56 -1.57 -21.21
CA LYS A 545 -2.88 -2.69 -22.10
C LYS A 545 -3.09 -4.01 -21.36
N THR A 546 -2.38 -4.22 -20.25
CA THR A 546 -2.34 -5.51 -19.54
C THR A 546 -3.03 -5.48 -18.19
N VAL A 547 -3.26 -4.29 -17.61
CA VAL A 547 -3.80 -4.16 -16.26
C VAL A 547 -5.23 -4.70 -16.14
N SER A 548 -5.48 -5.43 -15.05
CA SER A 548 -6.80 -5.91 -14.64
C SER A 548 -7.64 -4.78 -14.00
N SER A 549 -8.88 -5.09 -13.65
CA SER A 549 -9.77 -4.18 -12.93
C SER A 549 -9.23 -3.83 -11.54
N ALA A 550 -9.62 -2.67 -11.01
CA ALA A 550 -9.33 -2.30 -9.64
C ALA A 550 -9.95 -3.27 -8.60
N SER A 551 -11.11 -3.85 -8.90
CA SER A 551 -11.72 -4.92 -8.08
C SER A 551 -10.92 -6.23 -8.04
N GLU A 552 -9.87 -6.33 -8.85
CA GLU A 552 -8.97 -7.48 -8.95
C GLU A 552 -7.51 -7.13 -8.61
N GLY A 553 -7.29 -5.95 -7.99
CA GLY A 553 -5.98 -5.50 -7.55
C GLY A 553 -5.20 -4.68 -8.57
N ALA A 554 -5.72 -4.42 -9.77
CA ALA A 554 -5.06 -3.68 -10.85
C ALA A 554 -3.66 -4.23 -11.14
N VAL A 555 -3.55 -5.54 -11.37
CA VAL A 555 -2.30 -6.27 -11.68
C VAL A 555 -2.13 -6.45 -13.17
N THR A 556 -0.89 -6.66 -13.64
CA THR A 556 -0.57 -6.70 -15.07
C THR A 556 -0.39 -8.11 -15.63
N ASP A 557 -0.44 -9.13 -14.78
CA ASP A 557 -0.18 -10.53 -15.13
C ASP A 557 -1.39 -11.48 -14.98
N LYS A 558 -2.53 -11.00 -14.51
CA LYS A 558 -3.70 -11.85 -14.23
C LYS A 558 -4.26 -12.59 -15.44
N TYR A 559 -4.12 -12.02 -16.62
CA TYR A 559 -4.70 -12.55 -17.87
C TYR A 559 -3.65 -12.88 -18.92
N LEU A 560 -2.39 -13.12 -18.50
CA LEU A 560 -1.30 -13.55 -19.39
C LEU A 560 -1.27 -15.07 -19.56
#